data_55baa3711399d5b66bf7e54af7d56d7f
#
_entry.id   55baa3711399d5b66bf7e54af7d56d7f
#
_cell.length_a   1.000
_cell.length_b   1.000
_cell.length_c   1.000
_cell.angle_alpha   90.00
_cell.angle_beta   90.00
_cell.angle_gamma   90.00
#
_symmetry.space_group_name_H-M   'P 1'
#
loop_
_entity.id
_entity.type
_entity.pdbx_description
1 polymer ?
#
loop_
_entity_poly.entity_id
_entity_poly.type
_entity_poly.pdbx_seq_one_letter_code
_entity_poly.pdbx_strand_id
1 'polypeptide(L)'
;DKVICGDTEPKVFGNFGTNLYWRGWNLNLVFKYNLGADYYNATLAQRVEGADPAKNADRRVLKDRWKEPGQHALYKNIKDYKTTYISSRFVQKDNTVQLSTLSLSYEVNKVWISRFGMNTLRLSFYMNDVFRASSVKNERGIDYPFQRSFVFGLNVSF
;
A
#
# COMPACT_ATOMS: atom_id res chain seq x y z
N ASP A 1 27.25 0.92 20.19
CA ASP A 1 27.23 2.20 19.44
C ASP A 1 26.09 2.21 18.45
N LYS A 2 25.42 3.38 18.31
CA LYS A 2 24.37 3.59 17.34
C LYS A 2 24.99 4.21 16.09
N VAL A 3 24.67 3.67 14.92
CA VAL A 3 25.13 4.18 13.62
C VAL A 3 23.93 4.50 12.74
N ILE A 4 24.06 5.49 11.87
CA ILE A 4 23.05 5.82 10.88
C ILE A 4 23.09 4.73 9.80
N CYS A 5 21.96 4.04 9.59
CA CYS A 5 21.86 2.92 8.65
C CYS A 5 21.03 3.25 7.41
N GLY A 6 20.51 4.45 7.30
CA GLY A 6 19.68 4.86 6.15
C GLY A 6 18.95 6.16 6.40
N ASP A 7 18.24 6.61 5.36
CA ASP A 7 17.41 7.79 5.36
C ASP A 7 15.99 7.40 4.95
N THR A 8 15.01 7.78 5.75
CA THR A 8 13.59 7.52 5.49
C THR A 8 13.00 8.48 4.45
N GLU A 9 13.72 9.54 4.11
CA GLU A 9 13.28 10.50 3.09
C GLU A 9 13.53 9.93 1.69
N PRO A 10 12.51 9.91 0.81
CA PRO A 10 12.69 9.45 -0.56
C PRO A 10 13.61 10.40 -1.34
N LYS A 11 14.54 9.85 -2.12
CA LYS A 11 15.40 10.64 -3.00
C LYS A 11 14.64 11.26 -4.16
N VAL A 12 13.60 10.58 -4.62
CA VAL A 12 12.72 11.06 -5.70
C VAL A 12 11.29 10.73 -5.32
N PHE A 13 10.42 11.74 -5.35
CA PHE A 13 9.00 11.57 -5.08
C PHE A 13 8.17 12.52 -5.91
N GLY A 14 6.91 12.19 -6.09
CA GLY A 14 5.98 13.04 -6.83
C GLY A 14 4.66 12.35 -7.14
N ASN A 15 3.86 13.05 -7.91
CA ASN A 15 2.59 12.57 -8.41
C ASN A 15 2.56 12.75 -9.93
N PHE A 16 1.92 11.82 -10.62
CA PHE A 16 1.53 11.97 -12.01
C PHE A 16 0.11 11.45 -12.18
N GLY A 17 -0.59 11.97 -13.15
CA GLY A 17 -1.97 11.58 -13.39
C GLY A 17 -2.37 11.69 -14.85
N THR A 18 -3.49 11.09 -15.17
CA THR A 18 -4.11 11.20 -16.48
C THR A 18 -5.61 11.40 -16.34
N ASN A 19 -6.16 12.15 -17.28
CA ASN A 19 -7.59 12.33 -17.44
C ASN A 19 -7.97 11.95 -18.87
N LEU A 20 -8.83 10.93 -19.00
CA LEU A 20 -9.30 10.40 -20.27
C LEU A 20 -10.78 10.66 -20.41
N TYR A 21 -11.15 11.31 -21.49
CA TYR A 21 -12.55 11.56 -21.84
C TYR A 21 -12.93 10.84 -23.14
N TRP A 22 -13.99 10.05 -23.08
CA TRP A 22 -14.49 9.34 -24.25
C TRP A 22 -16.00 9.10 -24.19
N ARG A 23 -16.75 9.67 -25.11
CA ARG A 23 -18.21 9.45 -25.28
C ARG A 23 -19.02 9.56 -23.99
N GLY A 24 -18.78 10.60 -23.18
CA GLY A 24 -19.46 10.80 -21.89
C GLY A 24 -18.80 10.11 -20.70
N TRP A 25 -17.81 9.22 -20.92
CA TRP A 25 -16.97 8.68 -19.87
C TRP A 25 -15.83 9.63 -19.57
N ASN A 26 -15.59 9.85 -18.29
CA ASN A 26 -14.42 10.57 -17.81
C ASN A 26 -13.72 9.69 -16.76
N LEU A 27 -12.49 9.32 -17.03
CA LEU A 27 -11.62 8.55 -16.14
C LEU A 27 -10.45 9.41 -15.71
N ASN A 28 -10.34 9.66 -14.41
CA ASN A 28 -9.20 10.34 -13.80
C ASN A 28 -8.43 9.36 -12.93
N LEU A 29 -7.12 9.27 -13.15
CA LEU A 29 -6.19 8.43 -12.38
C LEU A 29 -5.07 9.30 -11.85
N VAL A 30 -4.77 9.18 -10.55
CA VAL A 30 -3.64 9.85 -9.91
C VAL A 30 -2.74 8.82 -9.26
N PHE A 31 -1.49 8.80 -9.70
CA PHE A 31 -0.44 7.96 -9.15
C PHE A 31 0.48 8.79 -8.25
N LYS A 32 0.93 8.19 -7.17
CA LYS A 32 1.98 8.69 -6.30
C LYS A 32 3.17 7.74 -6.36
N TYR A 33 4.37 8.29 -6.40
CA TYR A 33 5.59 7.48 -6.33
C TYR A 33 6.57 8.07 -5.32
N ASN A 34 7.28 7.17 -4.62
CA ASN A 34 8.38 7.47 -3.71
C ASN A 34 9.49 6.46 -3.98
N LEU A 35 10.69 6.93 -4.25
CA LEU A 35 11.82 6.09 -4.63
C LEU A 35 13.06 6.41 -3.81
N GLY A 36 13.79 5.38 -3.40
CA GLY A 36 15.10 5.49 -2.78
C GLY A 36 15.10 5.79 -1.28
N ALA A 37 13.95 5.72 -0.60
CA ALA A 37 13.89 5.77 0.86
C ALA A 37 14.43 4.48 1.49
N ASP A 38 14.90 4.57 2.72
CA ASP A 38 15.18 3.42 3.57
C ASP A 38 14.03 3.22 4.57
N TYR A 39 13.61 1.98 4.72
CA TYR A 39 12.51 1.61 5.61
C TYR A 39 12.95 0.54 6.60
N TYR A 40 12.81 0.81 7.89
CA TYR A 40 13.01 -0.20 8.92
C TYR A 40 11.75 -1.07 9.04
N ASN A 41 11.85 -2.33 8.65
CA ASN A 41 10.73 -3.26 8.69
C ASN A 41 10.54 -3.86 10.09
N ALA A 42 9.84 -3.12 10.95
CA ALA A 42 9.54 -3.54 12.31
C ALA A 42 8.72 -4.84 12.37
N THR A 43 7.89 -5.12 11.37
CA THR A 43 7.13 -6.38 11.29
C THR A 43 8.05 -7.59 11.20
N LEU A 44 9.13 -7.52 10.42
CA LEU A 44 10.10 -8.61 10.32
C LEU A 44 10.84 -8.81 11.65
N ALA A 45 11.21 -7.74 12.34
CA ALA A 45 11.91 -7.83 13.61
C ALA A 45 11.02 -8.36 14.73
N GLN A 46 9.81 -7.83 14.85
CA GLN A 46 8.94 -8.09 16.01
C GLN A 46 8.02 -9.30 15.80
N ARG A 47 7.46 -9.47 14.60
CA ARG A 47 6.43 -10.49 14.33
C ARG A 47 6.96 -11.70 13.57
N VAL A 48 8.10 -11.60 12.93
CA VAL A 48 8.75 -12.73 12.26
C VAL A 48 9.93 -13.25 13.07
N GLU A 49 10.93 -12.44 13.36
CA GLU A 49 12.07 -12.89 14.16
C GLU A 49 11.71 -13.12 15.62
N GLY A 50 11.01 -12.17 16.23
CA GLY A 50 10.57 -12.24 17.63
C GLY A 50 9.23 -12.96 17.84
N ALA A 51 8.75 -13.73 16.86
CA ALA A 51 7.48 -14.45 16.97
C ALA A 51 7.50 -15.48 18.11
N ASP A 52 6.38 -15.56 18.81
CA ASP A 52 6.13 -16.61 19.79
C ASP A 52 5.53 -17.85 19.07
N PRO A 53 6.25 -18.99 19.03
CA PRO A 53 5.76 -20.20 18.34
C PRO A 53 4.50 -20.79 18.95
N ALA A 54 4.17 -20.45 20.21
CA ALA A 54 2.96 -20.91 20.89
C ALA A 54 1.70 -20.16 20.45
N LYS A 55 1.86 -19.07 19.70
CA LYS A 55 0.76 -18.24 19.19
C LYS A 55 0.63 -18.38 17.68
N ASN A 56 -0.50 -17.90 17.17
CA ASN A 56 -0.68 -17.80 15.73
C ASN A 56 0.34 -16.83 15.14
N ALA A 57 1.25 -17.36 14.34
CA ALA A 57 2.41 -16.65 13.83
C ALA A 57 2.41 -16.53 12.30
N ASP A 58 3.14 -15.56 11.77
CA ASP A 58 3.33 -15.37 10.35
C ASP A 58 4.05 -16.59 9.72
N ARG A 59 3.61 -17.01 8.54
CA ARG A 59 4.22 -18.12 7.80
C ARG A 59 5.72 -17.94 7.54
N ARG A 60 6.20 -16.71 7.48
CA ARG A 60 7.62 -16.37 7.31
C ARG A 60 8.48 -16.79 8.50
N VAL A 61 7.89 -17.00 9.68
CA VAL A 61 8.58 -17.41 10.91
C VAL A 61 9.39 -18.69 10.72
N LEU A 62 8.95 -19.60 9.85
CA LEU A 62 9.64 -20.87 9.60
C LEU A 62 10.73 -20.78 8.53
N LYS A 63 10.85 -19.65 7.82
CA LYS A 63 11.79 -19.48 6.72
C LYS A 63 13.04 -18.74 7.20
N ASP A 64 14.16 -19.02 6.55
CA ASP A 64 15.42 -18.31 6.67
C ASP A 64 15.92 -18.13 8.13
N ARG A 65 15.72 -19.17 8.96
CA ARG A 65 16.17 -19.26 10.34
C ARG A 65 17.53 -19.91 10.44
N TRP A 66 18.40 -19.32 11.27
CA TRP A 66 19.67 -19.90 11.61
C TRP A 66 19.47 -21.20 12.40
N LYS A 67 20.15 -22.27 11.99
CA LYS A 67 20.07 -23.60 12.59
C LYS A 67 21.44 -24.12 13.08
N GLU A 68 22.49 -23.86 12.31
CA GLU A 68 23.82 -24.42 12.57
C GLU A 68 24.94 -23.43 12.26
N PRO A 69 26.11 -23.53 12.91
CA PRO A 69 27.27 -22.70 12.65
C PRO A 69 27.67 -22.71 11.16
N GLY A 70 28.01 -21.53 10.64
CA GLY A 70 28.37 -21.35 9.22
C GLY A 70 27.19 -21.06 8.29
N GLN A 71 25.95 -21.21 8.74
CA GLN A 71 24.77 -20.88 7.94
C GLN A 71 24.55 -19.36 7.89
N HIS A 72 24.35 -18.83 6.68
CA HIS A 72 23.82 -17.47 6.50
C HIS A 72 22.29 -17.50 6.58
N ALA A 73 21.71 -16.79 7.54
CA ALA A 73 20.28 -16.69 7.72
C ALA A 73 19.90 -15.26 8.14
N LEU A 74 18.72 -14.80 7.69
CA LEU A 74 18.22 -13.48 8.03
C LEU A 74 17.76 -13.40 9.49
N TYR A 75 17.14 -14.49 9.97
CA TYR A 75 16.56 -14.54 11.31
C TYR A 75 17.36 -15.44 12.25
N LYS A 76 17.41 -15.09 13.52
CA LYS A 76 18.01 -15.91 14.57
C LYS A 76 17.30 -17.26 14.74
N ASN A 77 17.89 -18.16 15.51
CA ASN A 77 17.28 -19.45 15.82
C ASN A 77 15.91 -19.25 16.50
N ILE A 78 14.92 -20.07 16.13
CA ILE A 78 13.57 -20.01 16.67
C ILE A 78 13.52 -20.25 18.19
N LYS A 79 14.49 -20.97 18.74
CA LYS A 79 14.63 -21.24 20.18
C LYS A 79 15.30 -20.07 20.95
N ASP A 80 15.79 -19.06 20.26
CA ASP A 80 16.37 -17.88 20.90
C ASP A 80 15.29 -16.84 21.20
N TYR A 81 14.83 -16.82 22.43
CA TYR A 81 13.80 -15.89 22.92
C TYR A 81 14.33 -14.53 23.38
N LYS A 82 15.63 -14.26 23.22
CA LYS A 82 16.19 -12.95 23.59
C LYS A 82 15.55 -11.85 22.76
N THR A 83 15.42 -10.67 23.35
CA THR A 83 14.87 -9.50 22.63
C THR A 83 15.73 -9.16 21.42
N THR A 84 15.08 -9.00 20.27
CA THR A 84 15.73 -8.50 19.05
C THR A 84 15.81 -6.98 19.12
N TYR A 85 17.01 -6.45 19.21
CA TYR A 85 17.27 -5.01 19.17
C TYR A 85 17.19 -4.49 17.73
N ILE A 86 16.96 -3.18 17.59
CA ILE A 86 16.98 -2.49 16.30
C ILE A 86 18.36 -2.70 15.67
N SER A 87 18.37 -3.20 14.43
CA SER A 87 19.59 -3.48 13.68
C SER A 87 19.40 -3.20 12.19
N SER A 88 20.51 -2.98 11.48
CA SER A 88 20.52 -2.74 10.03
C SER A 88 19.98 -3.90 9.20
N ARG A 89 19.88 -5.11 9.76
CA ARG A 89 19.36 -6.31 9.06
C ARG A 89 17.94 -6.13 8.53
N PHE A 90 17.13 -5.28 9.16
CA PHE A 90 15.74 -5.05 8.80
C PHE A 90 15.52 -3.73 8.07
N VAL A 91 16.60 -3.05 7.70
CA VAL A 91 16.53 -1.86 6.84
C VAL A 91 16.45 -2.32 5.39
N GLN A 92 15.43 -1.88 4.69
CA GLN A 92 15.13 -2.25 3.30
C GLN A 92 14.92 -0.99 2.46
N LYS A 93 15.26 -1.05 1.16
CA LYS A 93 14.95 0.04 0.23
C LYS A 93 13.46 0.05 -0.09
N ASP A 94 12.78 1.17 0.21
CA ASP A 94 11.36 1.36 -0.09
C ASP A 94 11.20 2.17 -1.38
N ASN A 95 10.86 1.44 -2.45
CA ASN A 95 10.45 2.02 -3.72
C ASN A 95 8.96 1.70 -3.89
N THR A 96 8.15 2.73 -3.89
CA THR A 96 6.69 2.58 -3.88
C THR A 96 6.06 3.34 -5.04
N VAL A 97 5.12 2.68 -5.72
CA VAL A 97 4.17 3.29 -6.66
C VAL A 97 2.76 2.94 -6.21
N GLN A 98 1.93 3.94 -6.11
CA GLN A 98 0.56 3.79 -5.60
C GLN A 98 -0.42 4.48 -6.54
N LEU A 99 -1.50 3.81 -6.92
CA LEU A 99 -2.67 4.46 -7.50
C LEU A 99 -3.49 5.04 -6.35
N SER A 100 -3.27 6.33 -6.11
CA SER A 100 -3.84 7.03 -4.95
C SER A 100 -5.30 7.38 -5.14
N THR A 101 -5.70 7.72 -6.39
CA THR A 101 -7.08 8.11 -6.70
C THR A 101 -7.49 7.52 -8.03
N LEU A 102 -8.68 6.94 -8.05
CA LEU A 102 -9.42 6.56 -9.24
C LEU A 102 -10.79 7.24 -9.19
N SER A 103 -11.10 8.03 -10.21
CA SER A 103 -12.43 8.63 -10.39
C SER A 103 -12.93 8.29 -11.78
N LEU A 104 -14.09 7.67 -11.84
CA LEU A 104 -14.78 7.32 -13.07
C LEU A 104 -16.14 7.99 -13.05
N SER A 105 -16.47 8.74 -14.06
CA SER A 105 -17.83 9.30 -14.22
C SER A 105 -18.37 9.08 -15.61
N TYR A 106 -19.67 8.95 -15.69
CA TYR A 106 -20.40 8.82 -16.93
C TYR A 106 -21.54 9.83 -16.99
N GLU A 107 -21.54 10.64 -18.01
CA GLU A 107 -22.62 11.57 -18.31
C GLU A 107 -23.55 10.96 -19.35
N VAL A 108 -24.80 10.74 -18.94
CA VAL A 108 -25.81 10.09 -19.76
C VAL A 108 -26.24 11.02 -20.89
N ASN A 109 -26.42 10.46 -22.10
CA ASN A 109 -26.79 11.24 -23.25
C ASN A 109 -28.12 11.97 -23.00
N LYS A 110 -28.15 13.27 -23.29
CA LYS A 110 -29.30 14.15 -23.07
C LYS A 110 -30.56 13.67 -23.77
N VAL A 111 -30.45 13.03 -24.94
CA VAL A 111 -31.60 12.48 -25.70
C VAL A 111 -32.39 11.45 -24.89
N TRP A 112 -31.69 10.68 -24.04
CA TRP A 112 -32.35 9.63 -23.24
C TRP A 112 -33.03 10.20 -22.01
N ILE A 113 -32.41 11.18 -21.37
CA ILE A 113 -32.85 11.71 -20.08
C ILE A 113 -33.93 12.80 -20.25
N SER A 114 -33.98 13.49 -21.40
CA SER A 114 -35.00 14.51 -21.70
C SER A 114 -36.44 14.00 -21.66
N ARG A 115 -36.65 12.70 -21.92
CA ARG A 115 -37.96 12.03 -21.77
C ARG A 115 -38.50 12.04 -20.34
N PHE A 116 -37.58 12.16 -19.37
CA PHE A 116 -37.90 12.21 -17.93
C PHE A 116 -37.83 13.63 -17.37
N GLY A 117 -37.73 14.66 -18.24
CA GLY A 117 -37.63 16.06 -17.79
C GLY A 117 -36.29 16.44 -17.18
N MET A 118 -35.26 15.58 -17.29
CA MET A 118 -33.94 15.82 -16.75
C MET A 118 -33.06 16.54 -17.77
N ASN A 119 -32.25 17.52 -17.29
CA ASN A 119 -31.27 18.23 -18.08
C ASN A 119 -29.91 17.53 -18.08
N THR A 120 -29.49 17.04 -16.94
CA THR A 120 -28.23 16.30 -16.78
C THR A 120 -28.43 15.11 -15.85
N LEU A 121 -27.76 14.00 -16.16
CA LEU A 121 -27.65 12.84 -15.30
C LEU A 121 -26.21 12.34 -15.37
N ARG A 122 -25.50 12.43 -14.24
CA ARG A 122 -24.11 11.97 -14.11
C ARG A 122 -24.00 10.93 -13.02
N LEU A 123 -23.45 9.79 -13.38
CA LEU A 123 -23.04 8.73 -12.47
C LEU A 123 -21.56 8.91 -12.18
N SER A 124 -21.15 8.75 -10.94
CA SER A 124 -19.74 8.82 -10.55
C SER A 124 -19.38 7.70 -9.61
N PHE A 125 -18.17 7.21 -9.78
CA PHE A 125 -17.50 6.26 -8.90
C PHE A 125 -16.16 6.84 -8.50
N TYR A 126 -15.85 6.82 -7.22
CA TYR A 126 -14.62 7.34 -6.68
C TYR A 126 -14.03 6.35 -5.68
N MET A 127 -12.74 6.11 -5.79
CA MET A 127 -12.00 5.23 -4.90
C MET A 127 -10.63 5.81 -4.60
N ASN A 128 -10.26 5.83 -3.33
CA ASN A 128 -8.91 6.15 -2.88
C ASN A 128 -8.14 4.87 -2.56
N ASP A 129 -6.82 4.99 -2.58
CA ASP A 129 -5.90 3.95 -2.15
C ASP A 129 -6.16 2.61 -2.86
N VAL A 130 -6.31 2.68 -4.19
CA VAL A 130 -6.75 1.57 -5.04
C VAL A 130 -5.79 0.40 -4.97
N PHE A 131 -4.50 0.66 -5.21
CA PHE A 131 -3.44 -0.32 -5.02
C PHE A 131 -2.11 0.35 -4.69
N ARG A 132 -1.22 -0.40 -4.08
CA ARG A 132 0.17 -0.03 -3.80
C ARG A 132 1.08 -1.17 -4.21
N ALA A 133 2.07 -0.86 -5.04
CA ALA A 133 3.21 -1.71 -5.33
C ALA A 133 4.42 -1.13 -4.60
N SER A 134 5.11 -1.94 -3.81
CA SER A 134 6.29 -1.53 -3.04
C SER A 134 7.32 -2.64 -3.06
N SER A 135 8.61 -2.27 -3.06
CA SER A 135 9.73 -3.21 -2.89
C SER A 135 9.76 -3.80 -1.48
N VAL A 136 9.13 -3.12 -0.51
CA VAL A 136 9.00 -3.60 0.87
C VAL A 136 7.58 -4.10 1.09
N LYS A 137 7.47 -5.34 1.59
CA LYS A 137 6.19 -5.85 2.05
C LYS A 137 5.82 -5.21 3.38
N ASN A 138 5.03 -4.14 3.32
CA ASN A 138 4.47 -3.48 4.48
C ASN A 138 3.02 -3.93 4.67
N GLU A 139 2.78 -4.66 5.73
CA GLU A 139 1.45 -5.14 6.07
C GLU A 139 0.62 -4.00 6.64
N ARG A 140 -0.48 -3.69 5.95
CA ARG A 140 -1.48 -2.73 6.44
C ARG A 140 -2.52 -3.45 7.30
N GLY A 141 -3.04 -2.76 8.31
CA GLY A 141 -4.13 -3.28 9.14
C GLY A 141 -3.69 -4.23 10.24
N ILE A 142 -2.40 -4.26 10.60
CA ILE A 142 -1.92 -5.06 11.74
C ILE A 142 -2.33 -4.40 13.06
N ASP A 143 -2.09 -3.12 13.20
CA ASP A 143 -2.38 -2.37 14.42
C ASP A 143 -3.74 -1.66 14.34
N TYR A 144 -4.13 -1.23 13.14
CA TYR A 144 -5.44 -0.62 12.86
C TYR A 144 -6.09 -1.27 11.66
N PRO A 145 -7.41 -1.48 11.67
CA PRO A 145 -8.14 -2.01 10.53
C PRO A 145 -7.89 -1.15 9.28
N PHE A 146 -7.43 -1.78 8.20
CA PHE A 146 -7.28 -1.13 6.91
C PHE A 146 -8.53 -1.38 6.07
N GLN A 147 -9.26 -0.31 5.76
CA GLN A 147 -10.44 -0.37 4.92
C GLN A 147 -10.20 0.34 3.59
N ARG A 148 -10.69 -0.25 2.53
CA ARG A 148 -10.84 0.43 1.25
C ARG A 148 -12.23 1.01 1.17
N SER A 149 -12.32 2.30 0.88
CA SER A 149 -13.58 2.99 0.69
C SER A 149 -13.80 3.27 -0.78
N PHE A 150 -15.04 3.13 -1.21
CA PHE A 150 -15.49 3.57 -2.52
C PHE A 150 -16.81 4.32 -2.37
N VAL A 151 -17.01 5.28 -3.24
CA VAL A 151 -18.17 6.17 -3.23
C VAL A 151 -18.83 6.10 -4.57
N PHE A 152 -20.15 5.88 -4.59
CA PHE A 152 -20.99 6.07 -5.75
C PHE A 152 -21.77 7.38 -5.61
N GLY A 153 -21.75 8.18 -6.64
CA GLY A 153 -22.48 9.44 -6.69
C GLY A 153 -23.46 9.45 -7.86
N LEU A 154 -24.63 10.04 -7.63
CA LEU A 154 -25.62 10.35 -8.62
C LEU A 154 -25.90 11.84 -8.59
N ASN A 155 -25.72 12.52 -9.70
CA ASN A 155 -26.04 13.93 -9.84
C ASN A 155 -27.11 14.08 -10.93
N VAL A 156 -28.24 14.68 -10.56
CA VAL A 156 -29.38 14.89 -11.44
C VAL A 156 -29.72 16.37 -11.42
N SER A 157 -29.98 16.95 -12.59
CA SER A 157 -30.50 18.31 -12.76
C SER A 157 -31.72 18.27 -13.64
N PHE A 158 -32.76 19.01 -13.28
CA PHE A 158 -34.01 19.17 -13.97
C PHE A 158 -34.12 20.53 -14.65
#